data_6d7177626c6e17f8567ac5dbd85412c5
#
_entry.id   6d7177626c6e17f8567ac5dbd85412c5
#
_cell.length_a   1.000
_cell.length_b   1.000
_cell.length_c   1.000
_cell.angle_alpha   90.00
_cell.angle_beta   90.00
_cell.angle_gamma   90.00
#
_symmetry.space_group_name_H-M   'P 1'
#
loop_
_entity.id
_entity.type
_entity.pdbx_description
1 polymer ?
#
loop_
_entity_poly.entity_id
_entity_poly.type
_entity_poly.pdbx_seq_one_letter_code
_entity_poly.pdbx_strand_id
1 'polypeptide(L)'
;EFPGGLRVWRDFDTSLPEFRGDREQLIQTVLNIAHNAAQALTERVAAGDALLTLRTRVARRVTVNRQLHRLALVLHIEDNGPGIPESIRDRIFYPLVSGRDGGSGLGLTLAQTFVQQHQGTIECESEPGRTVFKILIPLP
;
A
#
# COMPACT_ATOMS: atom_id res chain seq x y z
N GLU A 1 -9.71 -7.75 13.01
CA GLU A 1 -8.29 -7.78 12.78
C GLU A 1 -7.58 -6.49 13.19
N PHE A 2 -8.17 -5.35 12.94
CA PHE A 2 -7.60 -4.07 13.33
C PHE A 2 -8.11 -3.66 14.73
N PRO A 3 -7.28 -2.93 15.50
CA PRO A 3 -7.68 -2.51 16.84
C PRO A 3 -8.85 -1.52 16.81
N GLY A 4 -9.58 -1.46 17.90
CA GLY A 4 -10.61 -0.44 18.08
C GLY A 4 -10.00 0.95 18.02
N GLY A 5 -10.76 1.95 17.56
CA GLY A 5 -10.26 3.30 17.33
C GLY A 5 -9.70 3.53 15.93
N LEU A 6 -9.65 2.48 15.12
CA LEU A 6 -9.24 2.56 13.72
C LEU A 6 -10.47 2.48 12.82
N ARG A 7 -10.67 3.49 11.99
CA ARG A 7 -11.68 3.45 10.94
C ARG A 7 -11.01 3.06 9.63
N VAL A 8 -11.69 2.20 8.86
CA VAL A 8 -11.26 1.82 7.53
C VAL A 8 -12.27 2.37 6.53
N TRP A 9 -11.82 3.26 5.67
CA TRP A 9 -12.62 3.81 4.59
C TRP A 9 -12.32 3.03 3.31
N ARG A 10 -13.36 2.50 2.68
CA ARG A 10 -13.26 1.78 1.41
C ARG A 10 -13.87 2.62 0.29
N ASP A 11 -13.05 2.95 -0.69
CA ASP A 11 -13.44 3.77 -1.83
C ASP A 11 -13.06 3.01 -3.10
N PHE A 12 -13.92 2.06 -3.48
CA PHE A 12 -13.63 1.11 -4.55
C PHE A 12 -14.34 1.49 -5.84
N ASP A 13 -13.59 1.41 -6.94
CA ASP A 13 -14.12 1.58 -8.28
C ASP A 13 -14.79 0.28 -8.72
N THR A 14 -16.12 0.29 -8.80
CA THR A 14 -16.89 -0.89 -9.17
C THR A 14 -16.81 -1.23 -10.65
N SER A 15 -16.20 -0.37 -11.46
CA SER A 15 -15.99 -0.63 -12.89
C SER A 15 -14.76 -1.47 -13.18
N LEU A 16 -13.94 -1.80 -12.14
CA LEU A 16 -12.75 -2.62 -12.30
C LEU A 16 -13.12 -3.98 -12.88
N PRO A 17 -12.49 -4.38 -14.02
CA PRO A 17 -12.75 -5.70 -14.57
C PRO A 17 -12.03 -6.77 -13.76
N GLU A 18 -12.50 -8.00 -13.91
CA GLU A 18 -11.75 -9.14 -13.40
C GLU A 18 -10.45 -9.27 -14.18
N PHE A 19 -9.40 -9.71 -13.51
CA PHE A 19 -8.11 -9.91 -14.15
C PHE A 19 -7.41 -11.14 -13.56
N ARG A 20 -6.42 -11.63 -14.27
CA ARG A 20 -5.64 -12.77 -13.82
C ARG A 20 -4.49 -12.32 -12.95
N GLY A 21 -4.35 -12.94 -11.79
CA GLY A 21 -3.25 -12.68 -10.88
C GLY A 21 -3.20 -13.77 -9.83
N ASP A 22 -2.16 -13.73 -9.02
CA ASP A 22 -2.04 -14.63 -7.87
C ASP A 22 -2.83 -14.02 -6.72
N ARG A 23 -4.00 -14.59 -6.46
CA ARG A 23 -4.90 -14.09 -5.43
C ARG A 23 -4.24 -14.01 -4.06
N GLU A 24 -3.50 -15.04 -3.68
CA GLU A 24 -2.86 -15.09 -2.36
C GLU A 24 -1.77 -14.05 -2.24
N GLN A 25 -0.95 -13.87 -3.29
CA GLN A 25 0.07 -12.84 -3.29
C GLN A 25 -0.52 -11.44 -3.21
N LEU A 26 -1.61 -11.17 -3.93
CA LEU A 26 -2.27 -9.86 -3.90
C LEU A 26 -2.89 -9.58 -2.54
N ILE A 27 -3.54 -10.56 -1.94
CA ILE A 27 -4.07 -10.43 -0.58
C ILE A 27 -2.93 -10.17 0.40
N GLN A 28 -1.84 -10.92 0.31
CA GLN A 28 -0.70 -10.75 1.20
C GLN A 28 -0.07 -9.36 1.05
N THR A 29 0.01 -8.85 -0.19
CA THR A 29 0.50 -7.50 -0.45
C THR A 29 -0.33 -6.45 0.30
N VAL A 30 -1.65 -6.53 0.15
CA VAL A 30 -2.56 -5.58 0.81
C VAL A 30 -2.44 -5.70 2.33
N LEU A 31 -2.41 -6.93 2.86
CA LEU A 31 -2.30 -7.15 4.30
C LEU A 31 -0.98 -6.63 4.85
N ASN A 32 0.12 -6.86 4.17
CA ASN A 32 1.45 -6.40 4.62
C ASN A 32 1.48 -4.87 4.73
N ILE A 33 0.94 -4.19 3.73
CA ILE A 33 0.91 -2.72 3.72
C ILE A 33 -0.08 -2.20 4.76
N ALA A 34 -1.26 -2.82 4.87
CA ALA A 34 -2.28 -2.40 5.83
C ALA A 34 -1.82 -2.61 7.27
N HIS A 35 -1.15 -3.73 7.56
CA HIS A 35 -0.59 -3.96 8.90
C HIS A 35 0.49 -2.94 9.23
N ASN A 36 1.33 -2.61 8.25
CA ASN A 36 2.36 -1.58 8.42
C ASN A 36 1.72 -0.22 8.76
N ALA A 37 0.66 0.12 8.05
CA ALA A 37 -0.10 1.34 8.31
C ALA A 37 -0.74 1.32 9.69
N ALA A 38 -1.36 0.21 10.07
CA ALA A 38 -2.02 0.08 11.38
C ALA A 38 -1.02 0.24 12.53
N GLN A 39 0.19 -0.31 12.39
CA GLN A 39 1.23 -0.13 13.39
C GLN A 39 1.68 1.33 13.50
N ALA A 40 1.75 2.04 12.37
CA ALA A 40 2.10 3.46 12.37
C ALA A 40 1.01 4.33 13.00
N LEU A 41 -0.21 3.82 13.10
CA LEU A 41 -1.37 4.56 13.62
C LEU A 41 -1.59 4.41 15.12
N THR A 42 -0.65 3.84 15.85
CA THR A 42 -0.83 3.55 17.29
C THR A 42 -1.30 4.77 18.08
N GLU A 43 -0.69 5.93 17.87
CA GLU A 43 -1.09 7.14 18.60
C GLU A 43 -2.46 7.65 18.16
N ARG A 44 -2.78 7.56 16.87
CA ARG A 44 -4.09 7.95 16.37
C ARG A 44 -5.19 7.02 16.85
N VAL A 45 -4.89 5.73 16.97
CA VAL A 45 -5.84 4.76 17.55
C VAL A 45 -6.15 5.14 19.01
N ALA A 46 -5.13 5.45 19.79
CA ALA A 46 -5.31 5.87 21.17
C ALA A 46 -6.15 7.16 21.28
N ALA A 47 -5.99 8.08 20.35
CA ALA A 47 -6.76 9.32 20.29
C ALA A 47 -8.16 9.14 19.68
N GLY A 48 -8.45 7.98 19.08
CA GLY A 48 -9.74 7.68 18.47
C GLY A 48 -9.94 8.26 17.06
N ASP A 49 -8.89 8.73 16.42
CA ASP A 49 -8.98 9.38 15.09
C ASP A 49 -8.12 8.71 14.01
N ALA A 50 -7.71 7.45 14.21
CA ALA A 50 -6.97 6.72 13.20
C ALA A 50 -7.84 6.42 11.99
N LEU A 51 -7.29 6.65 10.80
CA LEU A 51 -7.98 6.41 9.53
C LEU A 51 -7.07 5.70 8.54
N LEU A 52 -7.55 4.59 8.02
CA LEU A 52 -6.93 3.85 6.93
C LEU A 52 -7.87 3.90 5.73
N THR A 53 -7.39 4.38 4.60
CA THR A 53 -8.19 4.47 3.37
C THR A 53 -7.66 3.48 2.35
N LEU A 54 -8.55 2.66 1.82
CA LEU A 54 -8.27 1.75 0.70
C LEU A 54 -9.06 2.25 -0.50
N ARG A 55 -8.34 2.61 -1.56
CA ARG A 55 -8.95 3.17 -2.77
C ARG A 55 -8.50 2.41 -4.00
N THR A 56 -9.45 2.05 -4.86
CA THR A 56 -9.15 1.46 -6.16
C THR A 56 -9.68 2.32 -7.28
N ARG A 57 -8.94 2.37 -8.39
CA ARG A 57 -9.33 3.07 -9.61
C ARG A 57 -8.83 2.30 -10.82
N VAL A 58 -9.43 2.57 -11.97
CA VAL A 58 -8.92 2.08 -13.25
C VAL A 58 -8.23 3.24 -13.94
N ALA A 59 -6.98 3.05 -14.31
CA ALA A 59 -6.25 4.02 -15.13
C ALA A 59 -6.18 3.53 -16.57
N ARG A 60 -6.24 4.45 -17.51
CA ARG A 60 -6.21 4.16 -18.94
C ARG A 60 -4.94 4.73 -19.55
N ARG A 61 -4.39 4.00 -20.55
CA ARG A 61 -3.18 4.42 -21.29
C ARG A 61 -2.04 4.76 -20.35
N VAL A 62 -1.68 3.78 -19.53
CA VAL A 62 -0.66 3.95 -18.50
C VAL A 62 0.63 3.30 -18.95
N THR A 63 1.74 4.01 -18.77
CA THR A 63 3.06 3.43 -19.00
C THR A 63 3.56 2.82 -17.70
N VAL A 64 3.81 1.52 -17.71
CA VAL A 64 4.37 0.79 -16.57
C VAL A 64 5.62 0.06 -17.05
N ASN A 65 6.76 0.28 -16.39
CA ASN A 65 8.02 -0.35 -16.75
C ASN A 65 8.36 -0.17 -18.25
N ARG A 66 8.15 1.06 -18.76
CA ARG A 66 8.43 1.45 -20.16
C ARG A 66 7.52 0.80 -21.20
N GLN A 67 6.44 0.17 -20.76
CA GLN A 67 5.45 -0.40 -21.68
C GLN A 67 4.11 0.32 -21.49
N LEU A 68 3.46 0.65 -22.61
CA LEU A 68 2.15 1.25 -22.60
C LEU A 68 1.09 0.17 -22.43
N HIS A 69 0.24 0.32 -21.44
CA HIS A 69 -0.89 -0.57 -21.18
C HIS A 69 -2.20 0.18 -21.37
N ARG A 70 -3.17 -0.51 -21.91
CA ARG A 70 -4.50 0.05 -22.15
C ARG A 70 -5.21 0.35 -20.84
N LEU A 71 -5.11 -0.55 -19.87
CA LEU A 71 -5.74 -0.43 -18.56
C LEU A 71 -4.76 -0.85 -17.46
N ALA A 72 -4.88 -0.21 -16.31
CA ALA A 72 -4.17 -0.63 -15.11
C ALA A 72 -5.06 -0.46 -13.88
N LEU A 73 -4.89 -1.37 -12.93
CA LEU A 73 -5.45 -1.21 -11.59
C LEU A 73 -4.59 -0.23 -10.82
N VAL A 74 -5.22 0.75 -10.21
CA VAL A 74 -4.58 1.65 -9.25
C VAL A 74 -5.13 1.32 -7.87
N LEU A 75 -4.25 1.00 -6.93
CA LEU A 75 -4.62 0.76 -5.54
C LEU A 75 -3.84 1.73 -4.66
N HIS A 76 -4.57 2.52 -3.87
CA HIS A 76 -3.96 3.38 -2.86
C HIS A 76 -4.30 2.86 -1.48
N ILE A 77 -3.29 2.77 -0.63
CA ILE A 77 -3.45 2.44 0.79
C ILE A 77 -2.86 3.62 1.57
N GLU A 78 -3.74 4.39 2.19
CA GLU A 78 -3.38 5.65 2.82
C GLU A 78 -3.70 5.63 4.31
N ASP A 79 -2.78 6.15 5.12
CA ASP A 79 -3.01 6.32 6.56
C ASP A 79 -2.75 7.77 6.98
N ASN A 80 -3.33 8.15 8.11
CA ASN A 80 -3.15 9.48 8.70
C ASN A 80 -2.14 9.50 9.86
N GLY A 81 -1.18 8.59 9.82
CA GLY A 81 -0.14 8.49 10.83
C GLY A 81 0.93 9.57 10.73
N PRO A 82 2.01 9.43 11.51
CA PRO A 82 3.06 10.46 11.59
C PRO A 82 3.93 10.58 10.34
N GLY A 83 3.81 9.65 9.40
CA GLY A 83 4.67 9.58 8.24
C GLY A 83 5.90 8.70 8.50
N ILE A 84 6.62 8.43 7.42
CA ILE A 84 7.84 7.63 7.47
C ILE A 84 9.02 8.56 7.72
N PRO A 85 9.92 8.22 8.66
CA PRO A 85 11.10 9.04 8.89
C PRO A 85 11.89 9.26 7.60
N GLU A 86 12.27 10.49 7.35
CA GLU A 86 12.97 10.88 6.13
C GLU A 86 14.27 10.09 5.94
N SER A 87 14.92 9.75 7.05
CA SER A 87 16.18 9.00 7.04
C SER A 87 16.06 7.60 6.43
N ILE A 88 14.86 7.03 6.36
CA ILE A 88 14.67 5.67 5.84
C ILE A 88 13.76 5.61 4.61
N ARG A 89 13.15 6.73 4.16
CA ARG A 89 12.18 6.72 3.06
C ARG A 89 12.70 6.06 1.80
N ASP A 90 13.96 6.29 1.46
CA ASP A 90 14.56 5.74 0.24
C ASP A 90 14.79 4.23 0.31
N ARG A 91 14.65 3.64 1.50
CA ARG A 91 15.04 2.26 1.76
C ARG A 91 13.93 1.41 2.35
N ILE A 92 12.69 1.92 2.38
CA ILE A 92 11.60 1.21 3.07
C ILE A 92 11.27 -0.15 2.46
N PHE A 93 11.63 -0.37 1.19
CA PHE A 93 11.41 -1.65 0.52
C PHE A 93 12.60 -2.60 0.65
N TYR A 94 13.71 -2.16 1.24
CA TYR A 94 14.86 -3.02 1.47
C TYR A 94 14.60 -3.94 2.67
N PRO A 95 15.13 -5.17 2.66
CA PRO A 95 14.94 -6.07 3.79
C PRO A 95 15.50 -5.50 5.09
N LEU A 96 14.83 -5.79 6.19
CA LEU A 96 15.28 -5.47 7.55
C LEU A 96 15.34 -3.97 7.85
N VAL A 97 14.72 -3.13 7.01
CA VAL A 97 14.57 -1.71 7.31
C VAL A 97 13.23 -1.51 8.01
N SER A 98 13.27 -0.95 9.22
CA SER A 98 12.06 -0.68 9.99
C SER A 98 12.24 0.63 10.75
N GLY A 99 11.23 1.50 10.71
CA GLY A 99 11.18 2.72 11.50
C GLY A 99 10.54 2.51 12.86
N ARG A 100 10.20 1.28 13.22
CA ARG A 100 9.48 0.94 14.45
C ARG A 100 10.08 -0.30 15.11
N ASP A 101 10.01 -0.31 16.42
CA ASP A 101 10.38 -1.48 17.21
C ASP A 101 9.39 -2.62 16.92
N GLY A 102 9.91 -3.82 16.81
CA GLY A 102 9.12 -5.02 16.59
C GLY A 102 8.71 -5.27 15.15
N GLY A 103 9.09 -4.39 14.20
CA GLY A 103 8.85 -4.63 12.78
C GLY A 103 9.82 -5.69 12.24
N SER A 104 9.33 -6.59 11.38
CA SER A 104 10.18 -7.61 10.76
C SER A 104 11.12 -7.03 9.71
N GLY A 105 10.74 -5.91 9.10
CA GLY A 105 11.48 -5.31 7.98
C GLY A 105 11.34 -6.06 6.67
N LEU A 106 10.44 -7.05 6.59
CA LEU A 106 10.25 -7.89 5.40
C LEU A 106 8.92 -7.69 4.69
N GLY A 107 7.92 -7.14 5.38
CA GLY A 107 6.57 -7.01 4.81
C GLY A 107 6.52 -6.18 3.54
N LEU A 108 7.19 -5.03 3.52
CA LEU A 108 7.21 -4.16 2.34
C LEU A 108 8.08 -4.74 1.22
N THR A 109 9.15 -5.45 1.55
CA THR A 109 9.98 -6.15 0.57
C THR A 109 9.15 -7.21 -0.16
N LEU A 110 8.36 -7.99 0.57
CA LEU A 110 7.49 -9.01 -0.02
C LEU A 110 6.39 -8.36 -0.87
N ALA A 111 5.80 -7.26 -0.38
CA ALA A 111 4.79 -6.53 -1.15
C ALA A 111 5.35 -6.07 -2.50
N GLN A 112 6.55 -5.49 -2.51
CA GLN A 112 7.20 -5.07 -3.74
C GLN A 112 7.45 -6.24 -4.68
N THR A 113 7.95 -7.35 -4.15
CA THR A 113 8.21 -8.56 -4.94
C THR A 113 6.93 -9.06 -5.61
N PHE A 114 5.84 -9.16 -4.86
CA PHE A 114 4.57 -9.66 -5.41
C PHE A 114 4.00 -8.72 -6.46
N VAL A 115 4.09 -7.41 -6.24
CA VAL A 115 3.65 -6.42 -7.23
C VAL A 115 4.47 -6.55 -8.51
N GLN A 116 5.79 -6.71 -8.39
CA GLN A 116 6.67 -6.87 -9.55
C GLN A 116 6.36 -8.16 -10.32
N GLN A 117 5.99 -9.23 -9.64
CA GLN A 117 5.58 -10.47 -10.29
C GLN A 117 4.29 -10.29 -11.10
N HIS A 118 3.50 -9.27 -10.81
CA HIS A 118 2.30 -8.90 -11.57
C HIS A 118 2.59 -7.80 -12.59
N GLN A 119 3.86 -7.54 -12.90
CA GLN A 119 4.31 -6.53 -13.85
C GLN A 119 3.99 -5.11 -13.39
N GLY A 120 3.76 -4.92 -12.10
CA GLY A 120 3.35 -3.65 -11.53
C GLY A 120 4.47 -2.89 -10.86
N THR A 121 4.12 -1.74 -10.33
CA THR A 121 5.00 -0.88 -9.56
C THR A 121 4.36 -0.51 -8.23
N ILE A 122 5.20 -0.22 -7.24
CA ILE A 122 4.76 0.28 -5.94
C ILE A 122 5.59 1.50 -5.58
N GLU A 123 4.93 2.55 -5.15
CA GLU A 123 5.55 3.80 -4.73
C GLU A 123 4.97 4.23 -3.39
N CYS A 124 5.70 5.04 -2.65
CA CYS A 124 5.26 5.58 -1.38
C CYS A 124 5.49 7.09 -1.35
N GLU A 125 4.45 7.83 -0.99
CA GLU A 125 4.55 9.24 -0.66
C GLU A 125 4.24 9.39 0.82
N SER A 126 5.06 10.13 1.55
CA SER A 126 4.88 10.26 2.99
C SER A 126 5.22 11.67 3.45
N GLU A 127 4.36 12.18 4.34
CA GLU A 127 4.56 13.43 5.06
C GLU A 127 3.85 13.30 6.41
N PRO A 128 4.14 14.17 7.38
CA PRO A 128 3.41 14.09 8.65
C PRO A 128 1.90 14.21 8.43
N GLY A 129 1.17 13.25 8.96
CA GLY A 129 -0.28 13.18 8.84
C GLY A 129 -0.80 12.43 7.62
N ARG A 130 0.07 12.01 6.70
CA ARG A 130 -0.37 11.28 5.51
C ARG A 130 0.76 10.43 4.93
N THR A 131 0.52 9.13 4.85
CA THR A 131 1.39 8.21 4.11
C THR A 131 0.51 7.42 3.16
N VAL A 132 0.86 7.38 1.88
CA VAL A 132 0.13 6.62 0.89
C VAL A 132 1.07 5.72 0.10
N PHE A 133 0.68 4.44 0.02
CA PHE A 133 1.31 3.47 -0.88
C PHE A 133 0.46 3.36 -2.13
N LYS A 134 1.08 3.57 -3.27
CA LYS A 134 0.43 3.54 -4.59
C LYS A 134 0.90 2.34 -5.36
N ILE A 135 -0.01 1.44 -5.67
CA ILE A 135 0.26 0.23 -6.42
C ILE A 135 -0.40 0.35 -7.77
N LEU A 136 0.36 0.05 -8.83
CA LEU A 136 -0.11 0.11 -10.20
C LEU A 136 0.14 -1.25 -10.84
N ILE A 137 -0.93 -1.93 -11.28
CA ILE A 137 -0.83 -3.26 -11.89
C ILE A 137 -1.48 -3.21 -13.27
N PRO A 138 -0.71 -3.47 -14.34
CA PRO A 138 -1.30 -3.51 -15.68
C PRO A 138 -2.29 -4.65 -15.81
N LEU A 139 -3.40 -4.36 -16.48
CA LEU A 139 -4.45 -5.35 -16.74
C LEU A 139 -4.27 -5.87 -18.17
N PRO A 140 -4.58 -7.17 -18.40
CA PRO A 140 -4.48 -7.75 -19.74
C PRO A 140 -5.48 -7.15 -20.73
#